data_1b696d0e20f9b18148285879d34e439a
#
_entry.id   1b696d0e20f9b18148285879d34e439a
#
_cell.length_a   1.000
_cell.length_b   1.000
_cell.length_c   1.000
_cell.angle_alpha   90.00
_cell.angle_beta   90.00
_cell.angle_gamma   90.00
#
_symmetry.space_group_name_H-M   'P 1'
#
loop_
_entity.id
_entity.type
_entity.pdbx_description
1 polymer ?
#
loop_
_entity_poly.entity_id
_entity_poly.type
_entity_poly.pdbx_seq_one_letter_code
_entity_poly.pdbx_strand_id
1 'polypeptide(L)'
;EYSMYELREEYLNYKPKTHQLQMQQAKKIDNKVISNRFFNSYSLHMERANDLETLCRLRKYEMTGYRNMAIHCFAYWKGIYVRDSYELENVVIEFNNAFTEPLKETEVQAVLRCIPKAIDKFIAYEQGLRSGERKRVSKGMRDKEGYWYKNETLIDRLGITSKEQKHMKTIIGLDEKYDRKNEKRRA
;
A
#
# COMPACT_ATOMS: atom_id res chain seq x y z
N GLU A 1 -32.29 26.14 44.36
CA GLU A 1 -32.70 25.51 43.06
C GLU A 1 -31.70 25.93 41.99
N TYR A 2 -30.93 24.99 41.53
CA TYR A 2 -30.03 25.27 40.40
C TYR A 2 -30.83 25.19 39.10
N SER A 3 -30.63 26.17 38.22
CA SER A 3 -31.26 26.13 36.89
C SER A 3 -30.63 24.99 36.07
N MET A 4 -31.42 24.37 35.18
CA MET A 4 -30.95 23.35 34.24
C MET A 4 -29.78 23.84 33.38
N TYR A 5 -29.62 25.15 33.24
CA TYR A 5 -28.53 25.76 32.49
C TYR A 5 -27.20 25.74 33.28
N GLU A 6 -27.24 26.05 34.57
CA GLU A 6 -26.08 26.00 35.48
C GLU A 6 -25.56 24.55 35.67
N LEU A 7 -26.50 23.61 35.82
CA LEU A 7 -26.16 22.18 35.86
C LEU A 7 -25.50 21.71 34.56
N ARG A 8 -25.98 22.23 33.42
CA ARG A 8 -25.41 21.89 32.12
C ARG A 8 -23.99 22.44 31.94
N GLU A 9 -23.71 23.66 32.35
CA GLU A 9 -22.38 24.25 32.25
C GLU A 9 -21.40 23.60 33.24
N GLU A 10 -21.83 23.37 34.45
CA GLU A 10 -20.97 22.84 35.51
C GLU A 10 -20.65 21.35 35.30
N TYR A 11 -21.63 20.53 34.89
CA TYR A 11 -21.43 19.09 34.69
C TYR A 11 -20.98 18.68 33.30
N LEU A 12 -21.37 19.39 32.25
CA LEU A 12 -20.89 19.10 30.89
C LEU A 12 -19.47 19.58 30.62
N ASN A 13 -19.03 20.62 31.33
CA ASN A 13 -17.66 21.12 31.24
C ASN A 13 -16.70 20.51 32.26
N TYR A 14 -17.22 19.82 33.30
CA TYR A 14 -16.40 19.11 34.25
C TYR A 14 -15.80 17.84 33.61
N LYS A 15 -14.54 17.93 33.22
CA LYS A 15 -13.74 16.76 32.83
C LYS A 15 -12.81 16.39 33.98
N PRO A 16 -13.07 15.27 34.70
CA PRO A 16 -12.18 14.85 35.79
C PRO A 16 -10.76 14.68 35.26
N LYS A 17 -9.77 15.00 36.08
CA LYS A 17 -8.33 14.93 35.71
C LYS A 17 -7.94 13.56 35.10
N THR A 18 -8.56 12.49 35.58
CA THR A 18 -8.43 11.12 35.03
C THR A 18 -8.92 11.03 33.59
N HIS A 19 -10.04 11.68 33.25
CA HIS A 19 -10.57 11.71 31.88
C HIS A 19 -9.69 12.53 30.92
N GLN A 20 -9.09 13.62 31.42
CA GLN A 20 -8.13 14.42 30.64
C GLN A 20 -6.85 13.62 30.35
N LEU A 21 -6.36 12.83 31.33
CA LEU A 21 -5.22 11.93 31.13
C LEU A 21 -5.55 10.79 30.16
N GLN A 22 -6.76 10.22 30.24
CA GLN A 22 -7.23 9.20 29.30
C GLN A 22 -7.35 9.77 27.87
N MET A 23 -7.89 10.99 27.72
CA MET A 23 -7.96 11.68 26.43
C MET A 23 -6.59 12.00 25.84
N GLN A 24 -5.60 12.37 26.68
CA GLN A 24 -4.23 12.59 26.25
C GLN A 24 -3.53 11.29 25.86
N GLN A 25 -3.81 10.19 26.57
CA GLN A 25 -3.32 8.86 26.23
C GLN A 25 -3.99 8.34 24.96
N ALA A 26 -5.30 8.52 24.80
CA ALA A 26 -6.04 8.20 23.56
C ALA A 26 -5.52 9.00 22.36
N LYS A 27 -5.26 10.32 22.52
CA LYS A 27 -4.63 11.12 21.47
C LYS A 27 -3.21 10.67 21.13
N LYS A 28 -2.41 10.23 22.12
CA LYS A 28 -1.09 9.64 21.88
C LYS A 28 -1.18 8.29 21.15
N ILE A 29 -2.19 7.48 21.48
CA ILE A 29 -2.46 6.20 20.80
C ILE A 29 -2.93 6.45 19.38
N ASP A 30 -3.83 7.40 19.15
CA ASP A 30 -4.31 7.80 17.83
C ASP A 30 -3.19 8.37 16.96
N ASN A 31 -2.33 9.22 17.50
CA ASN A 31 -1.17 9.73 16.78
C ASN A 31 -0.16 8.62 16.43
N LYS A 32 0.04 7.65 17.33
CA LYS A 32 0.90 6.49 17.06
C LYS A 32 0.28 5.53 16.03
N VAL A 33 -1.03 5.37 16.07
CA VAL A 33 -1.80 4.60 15.08
C VAL A 33 -1.84 5.32 13.73
N ILE A 34 -1.96 6.65 13.71
CA ILE A 34 -1.92 7.46 12.47
C ILE A 34 -0.52 7.39 11.85
N SER A 35 0.56 7.53 12.62
CA SER A 35 1.92 7.42 12.10
C SER A 35 2.24 6.01 11.56
N ASN A 36 1.68 4.96 12.16
CA ASN A 36 1.78 3.60 11.65
C ASN A 36 0.81 3.31 10.47
N ARG A 37 -0.27 4.10 10.30
CA ARG A 37 -1.19 3.98 9.15
C ARG A 37 -0.56 4.47 7.85
N PHE A 38 0.37 5.42 7.90
CA PHE A 38 1.09 5.88 6.69
C PHE A 38 2.00 4.81 6.08
N PHE A 39 2.32 3.73 6.81
CA PHE A 39 3.17 2.63 6.35
C PHE A 39 2.57 1.24 6.68
N ASN A 40 1.27 1.09 6.52
CA ASN A 40 0.65 -0.22 6.59
C ASN A 40 0.79 -0.96 5.24
N SER A 41 0.46 -2.24 5.25
CA SER A 41 0.55 -3.09 4.06
C SER A 41 -0.32 -2.57 2.90
N TYR A 42 -1.47 -1.98 3.22
CA TYR A 42 -2.37 -1.40 2.22
C TYR A 42 -1.71 -0.17 1.55
N SER A 43 -1.30 0.82 2.34
CA SER A 43 -0.65 2.01 1.77
C SER A 43 0.62 1.68 0.97
N LEU A 44 1.38 0.64 1.38
CA LEU A 44 2.52 0.15 0.62
C LEU A 44 2.09 -0.35 -0.77
N HIS A 45 1.02 -1.13 -0.85
CA HIS A 45 0.55 -1.65 -2.14
C HIS A 45 -0.03 -0.55 -3.03
N MET A 46 -0.72 0.45 -2.45
CA MET A 46 -1.18 1.62 -3.21
C MET A 46 0.00 2.40 -3.79
N GLU A 47 0.99 2.73 -2.97
CA GLU A 47 2.16 3.48 -3.44
C GLU A 47 3.00 2.68 -4.45
N ARG A 48 3.02 1.36 -4.35
CA ARG A 48 3.64 0.49 -5.37
C ARG A 48 2.90 0.53 -6.70
N ALA A 49 1.57 0.57 -6.68
CA ALA A 49 0.78 0.74 -7.90
C ALA A 49 1.07 2.11 -8.55
N ASN A 50 1.15 3.18 -7.74
CA ASN A 50 1.51 4.52 -8.20
C ASN A 50 2.94 4.59 -8.77
N ASP A 51 3.89 3.90 -8.12
CA ASP A 51 5.27 3.79 -8.62
C ASP A 51 5.33 3.08 -9.98
N LEU A 52 4.52 2.03 -10.16
CA LEU A 52 4.44 1.30 -11.42
C LEU A 52 3.83 2.15 -12.54
N GLU A 53 2.76 2.89 -12.26
CA GLU A 53 2.19 3.85 -13.20
C GLU A 53 3.20 4.95 -13.56
N THR A 54 4.00 5.38 -12.58
CA THR A 54 5.08 6.35 -12.80
C THR A 54 6.15 5.77 -13.72
N LEU A 55 6.56 4.51 -13.51
CA LEU A 55 7.49 3.80 -14.38
C LEU A 55 6.98 3.75 -15.82
N CYS A 56 5.72 3.36 -16.01
CA CYS A 56 5.11 3.28 -17.33
C CYS A 56 5.11 4.66 -18.03
N ARG A 57 4.78 5.73 -17.31
CA ARG A 57 4.82 7.10 -17.85
C ARG A 57 6.23 7.54 -18.22
N LEU A 58 7.24 7.26 -17.39
CA LEU A 58 8.64 7.58 -17.68
C LEU A 58 9.14 6.89 -18.96
N ARG A 59 8.67 5.66 -19.19
CA ARG A 59 8.96 4.86 -20.38
C ARG A 59 8.02 5.13 -21.54
N LYS A 60 7.13 6.11 -21.44
CA LYS A 60 6.10 6.39 -22.46
C LYS A 60 5.29 5.13 -22.81
N TYR A 61 5.05 4.28 -21.81
CA TYR A 61 4.36 2.99 -21.92
C TYR A 61 5.07 1.94 -22.80
N GLU A 62 6.34 2.16 -23.13
CA GLU A 62 7.18 1.15 -23.78
C GLU A 62 7.66 0.15 -22.71
N MET A 63 6.92 -0.95 -22.59
CA MET A 63 7.14 -1.96 -21.55
C MET A 63 7.44 -3.35 -22.12
N THR A 64 7.94 -3.40 -23.37
CA THR A 64 8.26 -4.66 -24.04
C THR A 64 9.25 -5.49 -23.21
N GLY A 65 8.93 -6.77 -23.00
CA GLY A 65 9.67 -7.67 -22.12
C GLY A 65 9.26 -7.61 -20.64
N TYR A 66 8.60 -6.54 -20.17
CA TYR A 66 8.20 -6.36 -18.77
C TYR A 66 6.69 -6.36 -18.56
N ARG A 67 5.88 -6.36 -19.63
CA ARG A 67 4.42 -6.22 -19.64
C ARG A 67 3.72 -7.20 -18.70
N ASN A 68 4.04 -8.48 -18.79
CA ASN A 68 3.39 -9.51 -17.98
C ASN A 68 3.60 -9.28 -16.48
N MET A 69 4.85 -8.99 -16.07
CA MET A 69 5.16 -8.67 -14.67
C MET A 69 4.50 -7.37 -14.22
N ALA A 70 4.44 -6.35 -15.08
CA ALA A 70 3.78 -5.09 -14.80
C ALA A 70 2.27 -5.30 -14.58
N ILE A 71 1.59 -6.01 -15.48
CA ILE A 71 0.17 -6.33 -15.33
C ILE A 71 -0.10 -7.17 -14.09
N HIS A 72 0.72 -8.19 -13.82
CA HIS A 72 0.59 -9.01 -12.62
C HIS A 72 0.68 -8.18 -11.32
N CYS A 73 1.69 -7.32 -11.22
CA CYS A 73 1.86 -6.44 -10.06
C CYS A 73 0.73 -5.42 -9.95
N PHE A 74 0.35 -4.79 -11.06
CA PHE A 74 -0.73 -3.81 -11.10
C PHE A 74 -2.06 -4.42 -10.68
N ALA A 75 -2.45 -5.54 -11.28
CA ALA A 75 -3.69 -6.25 -10.97
C ALA A 75 -3.75 -6.64 -9.48
N TYR A 76 -2.66 -7.16 -8.92
CA TYR A 76 -2.62 -7.52 -7.51
C TYR A 76 -2.73 -6.30 -6.59
N TRP A 77 -1.95 -5.24 -6.83
CA TRP A 77 -1.96 -4.07 -5.95
C TRP A 77 -3.25 -3.26 -6.07
N LYS A 78 -3.80 -3.10 -7.27
CA LYS A 78 -5.10 -2.44 -7.46
C LYS A 78 -6.25 -3.28 -6.91
N GLY A 79 -6.23 -4.59 -7.11
CA GLY A 79 -7.28 -5.50 -6.64
C GLY A 79 -7.42 -5.57 -5.11
N ILE A 80 -6.40 -5.20 -4.34
CA ILE A 80 -6.52 -5.03 -2.88
C ILE A 80 -7.55 -3.93 -2.53
N TYR A 81 -7.74 -2.95 -3.41
CA TYR A 81 -8.68 -1.84 -3.24
C TYR A 81 -9.96 -2.02 -4.05
N VAL A 82 -9.80 -2.38 -5.32
CA VAL A 82 -10.90 -2.71 -6.23
C VAL A 82 -11.30 -4.15 -5.96
N ARG A 83 -12.26 -4.36 -5.06
CA ARG A 83 -12.66 -5.71 -4.63
C ARG A 83 -13.64 -6.39 -5.58
N ASP A 84 -14.26 -5.61 -6.44
CA ASP A 84 -15.11 -6.13 -7.50
C ASP A 84 -14.26 -6.68 -8.65
N SER A 85 -14.49 -7.93 -9.03
CA SER A 85 -13.70 -8.62 -10.05
C SER A 85 -13.91 -8.06 -11.45
N TYR A 86 -15.12 -7.58 -11.76
CA TYR A 86 -15.42 -6.99 -13.05
C TYR A 86 -14.78 -5.61 -13.19
N GLU A 87 -14.87 -4.79 -12.14
CA GLU A 87 -14.21 -3.48 -12.11
C GLU A 87 -12.67 -3.65 -12.19
N LEU A 88 -12.10 -4.62 -11.48
CA LEU A 88 -10.67 -4.92 -11.55
C LEU A 88 -10.25 -5.33 -12.97
N GLU A 89 -11.02 -6.18 -13.62
CA GLU A 89 -10.76 -6.60 -15.00
C GLU A 89 -10.71 -5.39 -15.93
N ASN A 90 -11.71 -4.50 -15.87
CA ASN A 90 -11.76 -3.29 -16.69
C ASN A 90 -10.53 -2.39 -16.46
N VAL A 91 -10.16 -2.16 -15.20
CA VAL A 91 -8.99 -1.32 -14.85
C VAL A 91 -7.68 -1.95 -15.35
N VAL A 92 -7.56 -3.27 -15.29
CA VAL A 92 -6.36 -3.98 -15.79
C VAL A 92 -6.29 -3.99 -17.30
N ILE A 93 -7.43 -4.15 -17.99
CA ILE A 93 -7.51 -4.07 -19.45
C ILE A 93 -7.15 -2.65 -19.92
N GLU A 94 -7.67 -1.61 -19.25
CA GLU A 94 -7.32 -0.23 -19.56
C GLU A 94 -5.81 0.02 -19.40
N PHE A 95 -5.22 -0.46 -18.31
CA PHE A 95 -3.78 -0.37 -18.07
C PHE A 95 -2.97 -1.11 -19.13
N ASN A 96 -3.39 -2.31 -19.54
CA ASN A 96 -2.77 -3.05 -20.63
C ASN A 96 -2.83 -2.30 -21.96
N ASN A 97 -3.98 -1.72 -22.28
CA ASN A 97 -4.21 -1.00 -23.53
C ASN A 97 -3.41 0.30 -23.63
N ALA A 98 -2.93 0.82 -22.52
CA ALA A 98 -2.03 1.98 -22.51
C ALA A 98 -0.62 1.64 -22.99
N PHE A 99 -0.19 0.37 -23.01
CA PHE A 99 1.12 -0.02 -23.53
C PHE A 99 1.21 0.16 -25.04
N THR A 100 2.38 0.54 -25.53
CA THR A 100 2.65 0.65 -26.99
C THR A 100 2.37 -0.66 -27.72
N GLU A 101 2.67 -1.78 -27.07
CA GLU A 101 2.36 -3.13 -27.52
C GLU A 101 1.61 -3.86 -26.40
N PRO A 102 0.27 -3.83 -26.35
CA PRO A 102 -0.50 -4.53 -25.33
C PRO A 102 -0.30 -6.06 -25.36
N LEU A 103 -0.43 -6.71 -24.21
CA LEU A 103 -0.57 -8.17 -24.16
C LEU A 103 -1.90 -8.59 -24.77
N LYS A 104 -1.94 -9.81 -25.30
CA LYS A 104 -3.19 -10.42 -25.78
C LYS A 104 -4.16 -10.62 -24.62
N GLU A 105 -5.43 -10.53 -24.91
CA GLU A 105 -6.49 -10.73 -23.91
C GLU A 105 -6.34 -12.05 -23.14
N THR A 106 -6.00 -13.14 -23.83
CA THR A 106 -5.75 -14.45 -23.22
C THR A 106 -4.63 -14.42 -22.17
N GLU A 107 -3.60 -13.61 -22.37
CA GLU A 107 -2.48 -13.46 -21.43
C GLU A 107 -2.92 -12.64 -20.21
N VAL A 108 -3.70 -11.58 -20.43
CA VAL A 108 -4.29 -10.76 -19.34
C VAL A 108 -5.23 -11.61 -18.50
N GLN A 109 -6.10 -12.40 -19.12
CA GLN A 109 -7.01 -13.31 -18.43
C GLN A 109 -6.27 -14.38 -17.63
N ALA A 110 -5.15 -14.89 -18.14
CA ALA A 110 -4.31 -15.84 -17.40
C ALA A 110 -3.74 -15.24 -16.12
N VAL A 111 -3.34 -13.97 -16.15
CA VAL A 111 -2.91 -13.23 -14.94
C VAL A 111 -4.08 -13.05 -13.99
N LEU A 112 -5.22 -12.56 -14.45
CA LEU A 112 -6.39 -12.26 -13.63
C LEU A 112 -6.94 -13.47 -12.86
N ARG A 113 -6.84 -14.69 -13.41
CA ARG A 113 -7.29 -15.92 -12.73
C ARG A 113 -6.64 -16.14 -11.37
N CYS A 114 -5.39 -15.75 -11.20
CA CYS A 114 -4.62 -16.01 -9.98
C CYS A 114 -4.79 -14.90 -8.92
N ILE A 115 -5.20 -13.71 -9.33
CA ILE A 115 -5.18 -12.51 -8.50
C ILE A 115 -6.23 -12.55 -7.38
N PRO A 116 -7.52 -12.88 -7.61
CA PRO A 116 -8.54 -12.86 -6.55
C PRO A 116 -8.15 -13.74 -5.35
N LYS A 117 -7.71 -14.96 -5.61
CA LYS A 117 -7.28 -15.90 -4.57
C LYS A 117 -6.10 -15.38 -3.74
N ALA A 118 -5.18 -14.64 -4.37
CA ALA A 118 -4.04 -14.05 -3.68
C ALA A 118 -4.47 -12.84 -2.83
N ILE A 119 -5.44 -12.06 -3.31
CA ILE A 119 -6.05 -10.94 -2.57
C ILE A 119 -6.79 -11.45 -1.34
N ASP A 120 -7.63 -12.49 -1.49
CA ASP A 120 -8.36 -13.10 -0.37
C ASP A 120 -7.41 -13.55 0.75
N LYS A 121 -6.31 -14.21 0.37
CA LYS A 121 -5.26 -14.62 1.32
C LYS A 121 -4.62 -13.42 2.02
N PHE A 122 -4.31 -12.35 1.29
CA PHE A 122 -3.76 -11.13 1.86
C PHE A 122 -4.73 -10.49 2.85
N ILE A 123 -6.02 -10.38 2.49
CA ILE A 123 -7.06 -9.81 3.35
C ILE A 123 -7.23 -10.64 4.63
N ALA A 124 -7.33 -11.97 4.50
CA ALA A 124 -7.44 -12.87 5.64
C ALA A 124 -6.23 -12.76 6.58
N TYR A 125 -5.00 -12.66 6.03
CA TYR A 125 -3.80 -12.44 6.81
C TYR A 125 -3.82 -11.11 7.58
N GLU A 126 -4.17 -10.01 6.93
CA GLU A 126 -4.26 -8.68 7.56
C GLU A 126 -5.40 -8.60 8.60
N GLN A 127 -6.51 -9.29 8.38
CA GLN A 127 -7.59 -9.42 9.37
C GLN A 127 -7.13 -10.18 10.60
N GLY A 128 -6.46 -11.33 10.43
CA GLY A 128 -5.89 -12.10 11.54
C GLY A 128 -4.83 -11.34 12.34
N LEU A 129 -4.08 -10.43 11.69
CA LEU A 129 -3.17 -9.52 12.40
C LEU A 129 -3.91 -8.47 13.23
N ARG A 130 -5.08 -8.00 12.77
CA ARG A 130 -5.90 -7.01 13.48
C ARG A 130 -6.65 -7.61 14.65
N SER A 131 -7.15 -8.85 14.48
CA SER A 131 -7.83 -9.59 15.56
C SER A 131 -6.87 -10.10 16.64
N GLY A 132 -5.56 -10.08 16.39
CA GLY A 132 -4.56 -10.64 17.28
C GLY A 132 -4.39 -12.15 17.18
N GLU A 133 -5.13 -12.83 16.29
CA GLU A 133 -5.01 -14.26 16.04
C GLU A 133 -3.68 -14.63 15.37
N ARG A 134 -3.10 -13.68 14.64
CA ARG A 134 -1.82 -13.86 13.99
C ARG A 134 -0.81 -12.81 14.46
N LYS A 135 0.46 -13.21 14.50
CA LYS A 135 1.59 -12.29 14.74
C LYS A 135 2.20 -11.86 13.40
N ARG A 136 2.62 -10.60 13.33
CA ARG A 136 3.32 -10.11 12.15
C ARG A 136 4.63 -10.86 11.94
N VAL A 137 4.78 -11.46 10.77
CA VAL A 137 5.96 -12.23 10.40
C VAL A 137 7.16 -11.30 10.22
N SER A 138 8.30 -11.69 10.80
CA SER A 138 9.53 -10.90 10.67
C SER A 138 10.07 -10.89 9.24
N LYS A 139 10.90 -9.90 8.95
CA LYS A 139 11.55 -9.73 7.65
C LYS A 139 12.40 -10.98 7.33
N GLY A 140 12.00 -11.77 6.33
CA GLY A 140 12.72 -12.99 5.92
C GLY A 140 11.92 -14.29 6.05
N MET A 141 10.86 -14.33 6.83
CA MET A 141 9.97 -15.49 6.89
C MET A 141 9.03 -15.56 5.69
N ARG A 142 8.77 -16.78 5.19
CA ARG A 142 8.01 -17.03 3.96
C ARG A 142 6.49 -17.06 4.14
N ASP A 143 5.98 -16.96 5.37
CA ASP A 143 4.58 -17.23 5.70
C ASP A 143 3.65 -16.02 5.59
N LYS A 144 4.01 -15.03 4.79
CA LYS A 144 3.11 -13.95 4.42
C LYS A 144 2.21 -14.43 3.30
N GLU A 145 0.93 -14.40 3.54
CA GLU A 145 -0.05 -14.77 2.53
C GLU A 145 -0.24 -13.64 1.50
N GLY A 146 -0.53 -14.00 0.24
CA GLY A 146 -0.55 -13.08 -0.89
C GLY A 146 0.82 -12.94 -1.58
N TYR A 147 0.93 -11.99 -2.50
CA TYR A 147 2.18 -11.74 -3.23
C TYR A 147 3.02 -10.66 -2.56
N TRP A 148 4.16 -11.04 -2.03
CA TRP A 148 5.12 -10.15 -1.37
C TRP A 148 6.44 -10.14 -2.13
N TYR A 149 6.65 -9.10 -2.91
CA TYR A 149 7.91 -8.91 -3.62
C TYR A 149 8.86 -8.01 -2.82
N LYS A 150 10.13 -8.40 -2.77
CA LYS A 150 11.21 -7.50 -2.31
C LYS A 150 11.45 -6.44 -3.39
N ASN A 151 11.96 -5.28 -2.98
CA ASN A 151 12.27 -4.21 -3.93
C ASN A 151 13.33 -4.65 -4.95
N GLU A 152 14.36 -5.37 -4.51
CA GLU A 152 15.39 -5.91 -5.39
C GLU A 152 14.79 -6.79 -6.50
N THR A 153 13.82 -7.64 -6.12
CA THR A 153 13.12 -8.50 -7.08
C THR A 153 12.28 -7.70 -8.08
N LEU A 154 11.62 -6.63 -7.62
CA LEU A 154 10.82 -5.76 -8.50
C LEU A 154 11.72 -4.96 -9.44
N ILE A 155 12.83 -4.43 -8.93
CA ILE A 155 13.81 -3.67 -9.70
C ILE A 155 14.40 -4.54 -10.81
N ASP A 156 14.82 -5.77 -10.46
CA ASP A 156 15.36 -6.72 -11.42
C ASP A 156 14.32 -7.14 -12.48
N ARG A 157 13.15 -7.62 -12.03
CA ARG A 157 12.10 -8.15 -12.93
C ARG A 157 11.43 -7.08 -13.80
N LEU A 158 11.42 -5.82 -13.40
CA LEU A 158 10.89 -4.72 -14.18
C LEU A 158 12.00 -3.90 -14.86
N GLY A 159 13.26 -4.28 -14.67
CA GLY A 159 14.42 -3.61 -15.24
C GLY A 159 14.54 -2.13 -14.85
N ILE A 160 14.22 -1.81 -13.57
CA ILE A 160 14.15 -0.42 -13.10
C ILE A 160 15.55 0.16 -12.91
N THR A 161 15.85 1.21 -13.64
CA THR A 161 17.15 1.89 -13.56
C THR A 161 17.25 2.81 -12.34
N SER A 162 18.48 3.15 -11.94
CA SER A 162 18.72 4.10 -10.83
C SER A 162 18.13 5.51 -11.11
N LYS A 163 18.04 5.91 -12.37
CA LYS A 163 17.41 7.18 -12.75
C LYS A 163 15.90 7.15 -12.53
N GLU A 164 15.23 6.05 -12.88
CA GLU A 164 13.80 5.87 -12.68
C GLU A 164 13.45 5.78 -11.20
N GLN A 165 14.29 5.15 -10.38
CA GLN A 165 14.08 5.04 -8.93
C GLN A 165 13.98 6.41 -8.24
N LYS A 166 14.64 7.44 -8.75
CA LYS A 166 14.55 8.81 -8.21
C LYS A 166 13.13 9.37 -8.24
N HIS A 167 12.29 8.90 -9.16
CA HIS A 167 10.90 9.31 -9.31
C HIS A 167 9.89 8.43 -8.55
N MET A 168 10.37 7.37 -7.89
CA MET A 168 9.54 6.40 -7.16
C MET A 168 9.59 6.64 -5.66
N LYS A 169 8.57 6.20 -4.94
CA LYS A 169 8.48 6.33 -3.47
C LYS A 169 8.88 5.05 -2.76
N THR A 170 8.48 3.90 -3.26
CA THR A 170 8.55 2.62 -2.56
C THR A 170 9.42 1.58 -3.26
N ILE A 171 9.43 1.54 -4.61
CA ILE A 171 10.22 0.58 -5.39
C ILE A 171 11.60 1.17 -5.63
N ILE A 172 12.39 1.29 -4.56
CA ILE A 172 13.74 1.85 -4.57
C ILE A 172 14.74 0.88 -3.95
N GLY A 173 15.94 0.84 -4.48
CA GLY A 173 17.07 0.05 -3.99
C GLY A 173 17.69 0.62 -2.72
N LEU A 174 18.68 -0.08 -2.18
CA LEU A 174 19.38 0.34 -0.98
C LEU A 174 20.19 1.62 -1.22
N ASP A 175 20.82 1.74 -2.39
CA ASP A 175 21.65 2.90 -2.74
C ASP A 175 20.81 4.17 -2.79
N GLU A 176 19.68 4.16 -3.50
CA GLU A 176 18.76 5.30 -3.57
C GLU A 176 18.20 5.67 -2.18
N LYS A 177 17.91 4.68 -1.32
CA LYS A 177 17.50 4.94 0.07
C LYS A 177 18.59 5.63 0.87
N TYR A 178 19.84 5.21 0.66
CA TYR A 178 20.99 5.78 1.34
C TYR A 178 21.24 7.23 0.90
N ASP A 179 21.17 7.48 -0.39
CA ASP A 179 21.33 8.81 -0.98
C ASP A 179 20.28 9.79 -0.46
N ARG A 180 19.00 9.42 -0.48
CA ARG A 180 17.92 10.24 0.10
C ARG A 180 18.09 10.50 1.59
N LYS A 181 18.61 9.53 2.34
CA LYS A 181 18.91 9.72 3.77
C LYS A 181 20.04 10.73 3.97
N ASN A 182 21.06 10.70 3.13
CA ASN A 182 22.18 11.63 3.20
C ASN A 182 21.78 13.04 2.79
N GLU A 183 20.97 13.18 1.74
CA GLU A 183 20.41 14.48 1.35
C GLU A 183 19.62 15.13 2.48
N LYS A 184 18.73 14.36 3.14
CA LYS A 184 17.97 14.84 4.31
C LYS A 184 18.83 15.24 5.52
N ARG A 185 20.06 14.75 5.61
CA ARG A 185 20.99 15.12 6.70
C ARG A 185 21.78 16.37 6.37
N ARG A 186 21.88 16.72 5.08
CA ARG A 186 22.62 17.91 4.60
C ARG A 186 21.74 19.14 4.47
N ALA A 187 20.41 18.94 4.34
CA ALA A 187 19.39 19.99 4.34
C ALA A 187 18.98 20.38 5.78
#